data_f0b16bb3776f492b24ada2aa3efd7451
#
_entry.id   f0b16bb3776f492b24ada2aa3efd7451
#
_cell.length_a   1.000
_cell.length_b   1.000
_cell.length_c   1.000
_cell.angle_alpha   90.00
_cell.angle_beta   90.00
_cell.angle_gamma   90.00
#
_symmetry.space_group_name_H-M   'P 1'
#
loop_
_entity.id
_entity.type
_entity.pdbx_description
1 polymer ?
#
loop_
_entity_poly.entity_id
_entity_poly.type
_entity_poly.pdbx_seq_one_letter_code
_entity_poly.pdbx_strand_id
1 'polypeptide(L)'
;SRIPVYDSSKEYIKGYVLKDMVLKSLSDDEFQTKLSDLMRPILSFNEDESLYQIWEKMLEKREHISIIVDEYGVLRGVVSMEDVIETMTGVEIVDEDDVAVDMQVLAREKSRMMLQK
;
A
#
# COMPACT_ATOMS: atom_id res chain seq x y z
N SER A 1 9.27 0.74 -2.67
CA SER A 1 8.50 1.18 -3.81
C SER A 1 7.71 0.07 -4.48
N ARG A 2 6.43 0.22 -4.47
CA ARG A 2 5.48 -0.72 -5.06
C ARG A 2 4.78 -0.05 -6.23
N ILE A 3 4.75 -0.74 -7.36
CA ILE A 3 4.23 -0.17 -8.60
C ILE A 3 3.00 -0.99 -9.01
N PRO A 4 1.80 -0.41 -9.00
CA PRO A 4 0.61 -1.11 -9.49
C PRO A 4 0.73 -1.44 -10.98
N VAL A 5 0.21 -2.62 -11.35
CA VAL A 5 0.29 -3.12 -12.72
C VAL A 5 -1.11 -3.33 -13.27
N TYR A 6 -1.35 -2.84 -14.48
CA TYR A 6 -2.59 -3.09 -15.21
C TYR A 6 -2.31 -3.87 -16.48
N ASP A 7 -3.36 -4.47 -17.02
CA ASP A 7 -3.31 -5.19 -18.29
C ASP A 7 -4.46 -4.68 -19.15
N SER A 8 -4.14 -4.15 -20.33
CA SER A 8 -5.09 -3.63 -21.31
C SER A 8 -5.83 -2.35 -20.90
N SER A 9 -6.23 -2.19 -19.64
CA SER A 9 -6.99 -1.03 -19.19
C SER A 9 -6.48 -0.55 -17.83
N LYS A 10 -6.24 0.76 -17.73
CA LYS A 10 -5.81 1.41 -16.49
C LYS A 10 -6.90 1.41 -15.41
N GLU A 11 -8.14 1.09 -15.79
CA GLU A 11 -9.25 1.01 -14.85
C GLU A 11 -9.21 -0.26 -13.98
N TYR A 12 -8.44 -1.27 -14.40
CA TYR A 12 -8.37 -2.55 -13.71
C TYR A 12 -6.94 -2.90 -13.37
N ILE A 13 -6.61 -2.82 -12.10
CA ILE A 13 -5.28 -3.16 -11.59
C ILE A 13 -5.21 -4.65 -11.32
N LYS A 14 -4.21 -5.32 -11.87
CA LYS A 14 -4.03 -6.77 -11.72
C LYS A 14 -3.22 -7.17 -10.48
N GLY A 15 -2.34 -6.29 -10.05
CA GLY A 15 -1.46 -6.56 -8.93
C GLY A 15 -0.43 -5.46 -8.80
N TYR A 16 0.69 -5.75 -8.14
CA TYR A 16 1.79 -4.81 -8.05
C TYR A 16 3.12 -5.52 -8.16
N VAL A 17 4.17 -4.78 -8.52
CA VAL A 17 5.55 -5.27 -8.53
C VAL A 17 6.38 -4.41 -7.59
N LEU A 18 7.44 -5.02 -7.05
CA LEU A 18 8.43 -4.30 -6.25
C LEU A 18 9.50 -3.75 -7.19
N LYS A 19 9.79 -2.45 -7.06
CA LYS A 19 10.80 -1.79 -7.88
C LYS A 19 12.15 -2.51 -7.80
N ASP A 20 12.54 -2.94 -6.61
CA ASP A 20 13.82 -3.61 -6.40
C ASP A 20 13.90 -4.94 -7.17
N MET A 21 12.80 -5.65 -7.29
CA MET A 21 12.76 -6.92 -8.06
C MET A 21 12.88 -6.67 -9.54
N VAL A 22 12.30 -5.59 -10.05
CA VAL A 22 12.43 -5.21 -11.47
C VAL A 22 13.88 -4.84 -11.77
N LEU A 23 14.50 -4.04 -10.90
CA LEU A 23 15.90 -3.65 -11.07
C LEU A 23 16.83 -4.85 -10.99
N LYS A 24 16.55 -5.81 -10.12
CA LYS A 24 17.33 -7.04 -10.00
C LYS A 24 17.27 -7.86 -11.29
N SER A 25 16.09 -8.03 -11.85
CA SER A 25 15.90 -8.76 -13.10
C SER A 25 16.67 -8.10 -14.25
N LEU A 26 16.68 -6.77 -14.33
CA LEU A 26 17.44 -6.04 -15.31
C LEU A 26 18.96 -6.22 -15.09
N SER A 27 19.39 -6.17 -13.83
CA SER A 27 20.78 -6.38 -13.44
C SER A 27 21.30 -7.78 -13.81
N ASP A 28 20.44 -8.78 -13.72
CA ASP A 28 20.74 -10.18 -14.04
C ASP A 28 20.54 -10.50 -15.53
N ASP A 29 20.32 -9.47 -16.36
CA ASP A 29 20.08 -9.58 -17.81
C ASP A 29 18.89 -10.45 -18.17
N GLU A 30 17.88 -10.50 -17.30
CA GLU A 30 16.64 -11.26 -17.50
C GLU A 30 15.62 -10.43 -18.27
N PHE A 31 15.97 -9.99 -19.49
CA PHE A 31 15.16 -9.05 -20.28
C PHE A 31 13.84 -9.62 -20.80
N GLN A 32 13.70 -10.95 -20.79
CA GLN A 32 12.46 -11.58 -21.23
C GLN A 32 11.47 -11.85 -20.10
N THR A 33 11.84 -11.53 -18.87
CA THR A 33 10.95 -11.65 -17.72
C THR A 33 9.81 -10.66 -17.86
N LYS A 34 8.58 -11.16 -17.79
CA LYS A 34 7.38 -10.30 -17.86
C LYS A 34 7.05 -9.76 -16.47
N LEU A 35 6.40 -8.61 -16.42
CA LEU A 35 5.92 -8.06 -15.16
C LEU A 35 4.98 -9.04 -14.45
N SER A 36 4.19 -9.79 -15.23
CA SER A 36 3.29 -10.81 -14.66
C SER A 36 4.03 -11.89 -13.89
N ASP A 37 5.29 -12.16 -14.22
CA ASP A 37 6.12 -13.16 -13.50
C ASP A 37 6.60 -12.62 -12.14
N LEU A 38 6.68 -11.30 -11.99
CA LEU A 38 7.12 -10.64 -10.76
C LEU A 38 5.95 -10.10 -9.94
N MET A 39 4.75 -10.13 -10.51
CA MET A 39 3.57 -9.50 -9.93
C MET A 39 3.09 -10.23 -8.68
N ARG A 40 2.69 -9.44 -7.69
CA ARG A 40 2.06 -9.92 -6.45
C ARG A 40 0.61 -9.48 -6.41
N PRO A 41 -0.27 -10.27 -5.77
CA PRO A 41 -1.66 -9.85 -5.59
C PRO A 41 -1.74 -8.54 -4.82
N ILE A 42 -2.67 -7.67 -5.20
CA ILE A 42 -2.92 -6.41 -4.50
C ILE A 42 -4.28 -6.48 -3.80
N LEU A 43 -4.34 -5.96 -2.57
CA LEU A 43 -5.59 -5.86 -1.85
C LEU A 43 -6.49 -4.83 -2.53
N SER A 44 -7.77 -5.18 -2.61
CA SER A 44 -8.79 -4.32 -3.21
C SER A 44 -9.90 -4.10 -2.21
N PHE A 45 -10.29 -2.84 -2.02
CA PHE A 45 -11.37 -2.46 -1.12
C PHE A 45 -12.42 -1.67 -1.88
N ASN A 46 -13.68 -1.86 -1.50
CA ASN A 46 -14.75 -1.06 -2.05
C ASN A 46 -14.68 0.36 -1.45
N GLU A 47 -15.05 1.36 -2.25
CA GLU A 47 -15.00 2.76 -1.81
C GLU A 47 -15.92 3.05 -0.61
N ASP A 48 -16.87 2.17 -0.31
CA ASP A 48 -17.77 2.32 0.83
C ASP A 48 -17.20 1.73 2.13
N GLU A 49 -16.07 1.00 2.05
CA GLU A 49 -15.46 0.44 3.25
C GLU A 49 -14.83 1.53 4.11
N SER A 50 -14.92 1.34 5.43
CA SER A 50 -14.36 2.32 6.36
C SER A 50 -12.83 2.28 6.36
N LEU A 51 -12.22 3.41 6.68
CA LEU A 51 -10.77 3.53 6.80
C LEU A 51 -10.22 2.53 7.83
N TYR A 52 -10.95 2.33 8.93
CA TYR A 52 -10.55 1.37 9.96
C TYR A 52 -10.47 -0.06 9.41
N GLN A 53 -11.47 -0.47 8.62
CA GLN A 53 -11.50 -1.79 8.02
C GLN A 53 -10.34 -1.98 7.03
N ILE A 54 -10.04 -0.95 6.24
CA ILE A 54 -8.92 -0.96 5.32
C ILE A 54 -7.60 -1.14 6.08
N TRP A 55 -7.41 -0.35 7.14
CA TRP A 55 -6.22 -0.41 7.97
C TRP A 55 -6.04 -1.79 8.61
N GLU A 56 -7.10 -2.30 9.23
CA GLU A 56 -7.07 -3.61 9.88
C GLU A 56 -6.68 -4.73 8.91
N LYS A 57 -7.26 -4.71 7.71
CA LYS A 57 -6.98 -5.72 6.69
C LYS A 57 -5.56 -5.61 6.16
N MET A 58 -5.08 -4.40 5.93
CA MET A 58 -3.71 -4.19 5.47
C MET A 58 -2.69 -4.65 6.51
N LEU A 59 -2.95 -4.41 7.78
CA LEU A 59 -2.10 -4.93 8.86
C LEU A 59 -2.14 -6.45 8.94
N GLU A 60 -3.32 -7.03 8.87
CA GLU A 60 -3.50 -8.49 8.93
C GLU A 60 -2.73 -9.18 7.83
N LYS A 61 -2.81 -8.66 6.62
CA LYS A 61 -2.14 -9.22 5.45
C LYS A 61 -0.71 -8.74 5.26
N ARG A 62 -0.26 -7.79 6.11
CA ARG A 62 1.08 -7.18 6.02
C ARG A 62 1.33 -6.56 4.64
N GLU A 63 0.30 -5.96 4.08
CA GLU A 63 0.38 -5.26 2.80
C GLU A 63 0.56 -3.77 3.01
N HIS A 64 1.37 -3.14 2.15
CA HIS A 64 1.68 -1.72 2.25
C HIS A 64 0.95 -0.88 1.21
N ILE A 65 0.29 -1.52 0.25
CA ILE A 65 -0.45 -0.86 -0.82
C ILE A 65 -1.75 -1.61 -1.08
N SER A 66 -2.78 -0.86 -1.39
CA SER A 66 -4.08 -1.42 -1.79
C SER A 66 -4.72 -0.49 -2.82
N ILE A 67 -5.75 -0.98 -3.46
CA ILE A 67 -6.55 -0.17 -4.38
C ILE A 67 -7.97 -0.04 -3.85
N ILE A 68 -8.60 1.08 -4.21
CA ILE A 68 -10.00 1.32 -3.93
C ILE A 68 -10.73 1.23 -5.26
N VAL A 69 -11.80 0.46 -5.28
CA VAL A 69 -12.61 0.24 -6.48
C VAL A 69 -14.06 0.58 -6.20
N ASP A 70 -14.82 0.83 -7.27
CA ASP A 70 -16.26 1.03 -7.16
C ASP A 70 -16.99 -0.32 -7.24
N GLU A 71 -18.33 -0.28 -7.29
CA GLU A 71 -19.17 -1.47 -7.33
C GLU A 71 -18.95 -2.33 -8.58
N TYR A 72 -18.35 -1.75 -9.62
CA TYR A 72 -18.05 -2.44 -10.87
C TYR A 72 -16.60 -2.92 -10.95
N GLY A 73 -15.82 -2.71 -9.91
CA GLY A 73 -14.41 -3.08 -9.88
C GLY A 73 -13.48 -2.09 -10.54
N VAL A 74 -14.00 -0.92 -10.97
CA VAL A 74 -13.20 0.12 -11.62
C VAL A 74 -12.36 0.86 -10.59
N LEU A 75 -11.10 1.09 -10.92
CA LEU A 75 -10.14 1.78 -10.03
C LEU A 75 -10.61 3.19 -9.71
N ARG A 76 -10.70 3.49 -8.41
CA ARG A 76 -11.02 4.81 -7.89
C ARG A 76 -9.83 5.48 -7.23
N GLY A 77 -8.90 4.71 -6.73
CA GLY A 77 -7.71 5.25 -6.11
C GLY A 77 -6.74 4.17 -5.65
N VAL A 78 -5.54 4.60 -5.29
CA VAL A 78 -4.50 3.75 -4.72
C VAL A 78 -4.19 4.29 -3.33
N VAL A 79 -4.11 3.39 -2.35
CA VAL A 79 -3.89 3.76 -0.95
C VAL A 79 -2.68 3.02 -0.43
N SER A 80 -1.75 3.76 0.16
CA SER A 80 -0.60 3.19 0.85
C SER A 80 -0.88 3.11 2.36
N MET A 81 -0.11 2.30 3.07
CA MET A 81 -0.20 2.24 4.53
C MET A 81 0.10 3.60 5.15
N GLU A 82 1.03 4.36 4.57
CA GLU A 82 1.37 5.70 5.01
C GLU A 82 0.16 6.63 4.91
N ASP A 83 -0.59 6.57 3.81
CA ASP A 83 -1.81 7.37 3.63
C ASP A 83 -2.85 7.06 4.69
N VAL A 84 -3.02 5.77 5.02
CA VAL A 84 -3.98 5.34 6.03
C VAL A 84 -3.58 5.86 7.40
N ILE A 85 -2.32 5.70 7.78
CA ILE A 85 -1.79 6.17 9.06
C ILE A 85 -1.94 7.70 9.16
N GLU A 86 -1.56 8.41 8.10
CA GLU A 86 -1.67 9.86 8.04
C GLU A 86 -3.11 10.33 8.26
N THR A 87 -4.05 9.71 7.56
CA THR A 87 -5.46 10.07 7.68
C THR A 87 -6.02 9.77 9.07
N MET A 88 -5.65 8.64 9.66
CA MET A 88 -6.12 8.24 10.98
C MET A 88 -5.53 9.07 12.11
N THR A 89 -4.31 9.55 11.97
CA THR A 89 -3.60 10.28 13.01
C THR A 89 -3.61 11.79 12.79
N GLY A 90 -3.89 12.23 11.57
CA GLY A 90 -3.77 13.64 11.19
C GLY A 90 -2.33 14.12 11.09
N VAL A 91 -1.37 13.18 11.05
CA VAL A 91 0.06 13.51 10.93
C VAL A 91 0.49 13.33 9.48
N GLU A 92 1.06 14.38 8.89
CA GLU A 92 1.57 14.31 7.53
C GLU A 92 2.92 13.62 7.48
N ILE A 93 3.05 12.62 6.62
CA ILE A 93 4.31 11.91 6.37
C ILE A 93 4.90 12.50 5.10
N VAL A 94 6.00 13.27 5.24
CA VAL A 94 6.53 14.08 4.14
C VAL A 94 7.43 13.26 3.21
N ASP A 95 8.29 12.39 3.75
CA ASP A 95 9.18 11.54 2.96
C ASP A 95 9.59 10.28 3.73
N GLU A 96 10.34 9.39 3.05
CA GLU A 96 10.74 8.11 3.63
C GLU A 96 11.66 8.25 4.84
N ASP A 97 12.47 9.30 4.89
CA ASP A 97 13.39 9.53 6.02
C ASP A 97 12.63 9.94 7.28
N ASP A 98 11.50 10.62 7.11
CA ASP A 98 10.67 11.07 8.22
C ASP A 98 9.75 9.96 8.76
N VAL A 99 9.50 8.92 7.99
CA VAL A 99 8.58 7.84 8.37
C VAL A 99 8.98 7.18 9.70
N ALA A 100 10.27 6.93 9.90
CA ALA A 100 10.75 6.28 11.14
C ALA A 100 10.46 7.15 12.36
N VAL A 101 10.65 8.47 12.24
CA VAL A 101 10.39 9.42 13.33
C VAL A 101 8.88 9.48 13.62
N ASP A 102 8.08 9.60 12.57
CA ASP A 102 6.61 9.67 12.70
C ASP A 102 6.04 8.39 13.30
N MET A 103 6.58 7.24 12.92
CA MET A 103 6.15 5.96 13.48
C MET A 103 6.54 5.83 14.95
N GLN A 104 7.67 6.38 15.36
CA GLN A 104 8.06 6.41 16.77
C GLN A 104 7.10 7.28 17.58
N VAL A 105 6.73 8.45 17.07
CA VAL A 105 5.77 9.34 17.71
C VAL A 105 4.43 8.64 17.87
N LEU A 106 3.96 8.00 16.79
CA LEU A 106 2.71 7.25 16.81
C LEU A 106 2.73 6.12 17.84
N ALA A 107 3.83 5.38 17.92
CA ALA A 107 3.99 4.31 18.89
C ALA A 107 3.93 4.83 20.33
N ARG A 108 4.55 5.98 20.60
CA ARG A 108 4.51 6.61 21.91
C ARG A 108 3.09 7.05 22.28
N GLU A 109 2.36 7.62 21.35
CA GLU A 109 0.99 8.03 21.57
C GLU A 109 0.08 6.85 21.85
N LYS A 110 0.24 5.76 21.11
CA LYS A 110 -0.51 4.52 21.36
C LYS A 110 -0.21 3.93 22.72
N SER A 111 1.06 3.88 23.12
CA SER A 111 1.45 3.42 24.43
C SER A 111 0.85 4.26 25.54
N ARG A 112 0.81 5.58 25.34
CA ARG A 112 0.22 6.52 26.29
C ARG A 112 -1.29 6.28 26.42
N MET A 113 -1.98 6.09 25.31
CA MET A 113 -3.40 5.76 25.31
C MET A 113 -3.70 4.44 26.02
N MET A 114 -2.87 3.43 25.81
CA MET A 114 -3.01 2.13 26.46
C MET A 114 -2.84 2.24 27.98
N LEU A 115 -1.91 3.06 28.44
CA LEU A 115 -1.65 3.25 29.87
C LEU A 115 -2.76 4.03 30.56
N GLN A 116 -3.56 4.79 29.82
CA GLN A 116 -4.69 5.55 30.36
C GLN A 116 -5.97 4.73 30.47
N LYS A 117 -5.98 3.53 29.96
CA LYS A 117 -7.11 2.61 30.09
C LYS A 117 -7.01 1.81 31.37
#